data_9afab195cd81174127819793ef506304
#
_entry.id   9afab195cd81174127819793ef506304
#
_cell.length_a   1.000
_cell.length_b   1.000
_cell.length_c   1.000
_cell.angle_alpha   90.00
_cell.angle_beta   90.00
_cell.angle_gamma   90.00
#
_symmetry.space_group_name_H-M   'P 1'
#
loop_
_entity.id
_entity.type
_entity.pdbx_description
1 polymer ?
#
loop_
_entity_poly.entity_id
_entity_poly.type
_entity_poly.pdbx_seq_one_letter_code
_entity_poly.pdbx_strand_id
1 'polypeptide(L)'
;GEYSTVLGIFERQYRNNESLTITGTGEQKRDFTHVDDIVDGLYKCSKGSFKGEIFELGRGKNFSINEVAGMFNTKTKYIPARKGEYPTTLCTDNKAKELLNWIPVKNLEDYIKNIIK
;
A
#
# COMPACT_ATOMS: atom_id res chain seq x y z
N GLY A 1 -6.95 7.18 4.13
CA GLY A 1 -7.21 6.18 3.11
C GLY A 1 -7.12 4.76 3.62
N GLU A 2 -7.65 3.85 2.85
CA GLU A 2 -7.69 2.42 3.22
C GLU A 2 -6.37 1.69 2.97
N TYR A 3 -5.45 2.32 2.28
CA TYR A 3 -4.12 1.78 2.03
C TYR A 3 -3.06 2.57 2.77
N SER A 4 -2.49 3.56 2.11
CA SER A 4 -1.42 4.37 2.68
C SER A 4 -1.77 5.85 2.58
N THR A 5 -0.99 6.69 3.26
CA THR A 5 -1.14 8.13 3.18
C THR A 5 -1.00 8.64 1.75
N VAL A 6 -0.04 8.08 0.98
CA VAL A 6 0.18 8.46 -0.42
C VAL A 6 -1.06 8.21 -1.26
N LEU A 7 -1.66 7.03 -1.14
CA LEU A 7 -2.84 6.67 -1.91
C LEU A 7 -4.03 7.54 -1.51
N GLY A 8 -4.17 7.85 -0.22
CA GLY A 8 -5.21 8.76 0.26
C GLY A 8 -5.07 10.15 -0.33
N ILE A 9 -3.85 10.66 -0.44
CA ILE A 9 -3.58 11.95 -1.07
C ILE A 9 -3.94 11.90 -2.55
N PHE A 10 -3.53 10.86 -3.26
CA PHE A 10 -3.85 10.69 -4.69
C PHE A 10 -5.36 10.63 -4.93
N GLU A 11 -6.08 9.87 -4.10
CA GLU A 11 -7.53 9.77 -4.21
C GLU A 11 -8.20 11.13 -4.04
N ARG A 12 -7.80 11.89 -3.03
CA ARG A 12 -8.33 13.23 -2.79
C ARG A 12 -8.03 14.15 -3.97
N GLN A 13 -6.80 14.16 -4.45
CA GLN A 13 -6.39 15.00 -5.57
C GLN A 13 -7.17 14.63 -6.84
N TYR A 14 -7.33 13.35 -7.10
CA TYR A 14 -8.09 12.87 -8.24
C TYR A 14 -9.54 13.36 -8.19
N ARG A 15 -10.19 13.21 -7.04
CA ARG A 15 -11.59 13.62 -6.85
C ARG A 15 -11.78 15.13 -6.96
N ASN A 16 -10.75 15.91 -6.66
CA ASN A 16 -10.78 17.36 -6.75
C ASN A 16 -10.26 17.90 -8.09
N ASN A 17 -9.99 17.03 -9.06
CA ASN A 17 -9.43 17.37 -10.37
C ASN A 17 -8.06 18.06 -10.29
N GLU A 18 -7.29 17.76 -9.25
CA GLU A 18 -5.94 18.25 -9.07
C GLU A 18 -4.94 17.27 -9.69
N SER A 19 -3.73 17.76 -10.01
CA SER A 19 -2.63 16.88 -10.42
C SER A 19 -2.20 16.03 -9.24
N LEU A 20 -1.87 14.76 -9.49
CA LEU A 20 -1.29 13.90 -8.45
C LEU A 20 0.13 14.36 -8.18
N THR A 21 0.47 14.63 -6.93
CA THR A 21 1.82 15.08 -6.57
C THR A 21 2.70 13.89 -6.24
N ILE A 22 3.81 13.75 -6.98
CA ILE A 22 4.76 12.66 -6.80
C ILE A 22 6.00 13.21 -6.12
N THR A 23 6.34 12.66 -4.95
CA THR A 23 7.49 13.13 -4.18
C THR A 23 8.79 12.56 -4.76
N GLY A 24 9.77 13.41 -4.99
CA GLY A 24 11.06 13.02 -5.54
C GLY A 24 10.96 12.50 -6.96
N THR A 25 11.56 11.36 -7.26
CA THR A 25 11.53 10.75 -8.60
C THR A 25 10.32 9.87 -8.83
N GLY A 26 9.62 9.49 -7.75
CA GLY A 26 8.49 8.55 -7.84
C GLY A 26 8.91 7.12 -8.07
N GLU A 27 10.19 6.80 -8.03
CA GLU A 27 10.68 5.44 -8.25
C GLU A 27 10.72 4.60 -6.97
N GLN A 28 10.57 5.24 -5.81
CA GLN A 28 10.47 4.53 -4.54
C GLN A 28 9.26 3.59 -4.57
N LYS A 29 9.47 2.38 -4.08
CA LYS A 29 8.44 1.34 -4.11
C LYS A 29 7.86 1.10 -2.72
N ARG A 30 6.58 0.73 -2.68
CA ARG A 30 5.86 0.43 -1.43
C ARG A 30 5.02 -0.83 -1.61
N ASP A 31 4.92 -1.60 -0.55
CA ASP A 31 3.97 -2.71 -0.48
C ASP A 31 2.63 -2.14 -0.01
N PHE A 32 1.64 -2.13 -0.89
CA PHE A 32 0.33 -1.58 -0.59
C PHE A 32 -0.61 -2.69 -0.15
N THR A 33 -0.90 -2.75 1.15
CA THR A 33 -1.82 -3.72 1.73
C THR A 33 -3.05 -2.99 2.27
N HIS A 34 -4.23 -3.45 1.89
CA HIS A 34 -5.49 -2.84 2.31
C HIS A 34 -5.68 -2.97 3.82
N VAL A 35 -6.26 -1.95 4.45
CA VAL A 35 -6.48 -1.94 5.90
C VAL A 35 -7.32 -3.13 6.35
N ASP A 36 -8.30 -3.58 5.56
CA ASP A 36 -9.11 -4.74 5.90
C ASP A 36 -8.27 -6.02 6.03
N ASP A 37 -7.27 -6.18 5.16
CA ASP A 37 -6.37 -7.32 5.21
C ASP A 37 -5.46 -7.25 6.44
N ILE A 38 -5.03 -6.03 6.83
CA ILE A 38 -4.24 -5.83 8.05
C ILE A 38 -5.06 -6.20 9.28
N VAL A 39 -6.32 -5.73 9.34
CA VAL A 39 -7.22 -6.05 10.46
C VAL A 39 -7.45 -7.55 10.55
N ASP A 40 -7.67 -8.22 9.42
CA ASP A 40 -7.82 -9.67 9.39
C ASP A 40 -6.59 -10.38 9.94
N GLY A 41 -5.39 -9.93 9.54
CA GLY A 41 -4.13 -10.48 10.04
C GLY A 41 -3.98 -10.30 11.55
N LEU A 42 -4.31 -9.10 12.05
CA LEU A 42 -4.27 -8.81 13.49
C LEU A 42 -5.25 -9.68 14.27
N TYR A 43 -6.45 -9.88 13.74
CA TYR A 43 -7.44 -10.74 14.34
C TYR A 43 -6.92 -12.18 14.46
N LYS A 44 -6.34 -12.70 13.39
CA LYS A 44 -5.76 -14.06 13.38
C LYS A 44 -4.62 -14.20 14.38
N CYS A 45 -3.78 -13.16 14.52
CA CYS A 45 -2.75 -13.15 15.55
C CYS A 45 -3.33 -13.25 16.95
N SER A 46 -4.45 -12.55 17.21
CA SER A 46 -5.08 -12.54 18.53
C SER A 46 -5.72 -13.88 18.90
N LYS A 47 -6.05 -14.71 17.93
CA LYS A 47 -6.71 -16.01 18.14
C LYS A 47 -5.72 -17.14 18.38
N GLY A 48 -4.44 -16.93 18.06
CA GLY A 48 -3.44 -17.97 18.18
C GLY A 48 -2.54 -17.79 19.39
N SER A 49 -1.74 -18.83 19.68
CA SER A 49 -0.75 -18.82 20.73
C SER A 49 0.63 -18.73 20.09
N PHE A 50 0.99 -17.52 19.61
CA PHE A 50 2.22 -17.28 18.86
C PHE A 50 3.27 -16.53 19.67
N LYS A 51 3.50 -16.99 20.86
CA LYS A 51 4.41 -16.36 21.82
C LYS A 51 5.82 -16.24 21.24
N GLY A 52 6.33 -15.01 21.19
CA GLY A 52 7.67 -14.74 20.70
C GLY A 52 7.78 -14.63 19.18
N GLU A 53 6.70 -14.82 18.44
CA GLU A 53 6.71 -14.68 16.98
C GLU A 53 6.42 -13.26 16.54
N ILE A 54 7.12 -12.82 15.50
CA ILE A 54 6.91 -11.52 14.86
C ILE A 54 6.35 -11.77 13.46
N PHE A 55 5.21 -11.13 13.14
CA PHE A 55 4.58 -11.25 11.82
C PHE A 55 4.63 -9.95 11.07
N GLU A 56 5.02 -10.01 9.79
CA GLU A 56 4.92 -8.89 8.87
C GLU A 56 3.67 -9.08 8.01
N LEU A 57 2.77 -8.10 8.02
CA LEU A 57 1.52 -8.18 7.27
C LEU A 57 1.62 -7.32 6.00
N GLY A 58 2.05 -7.95 4.91
CA GLY A 58 2.16 -7.31 3.61
C GLY A 58 1.87 -8.30 2.49
N ARG A 59 1.54 -7.79 1.29
CA ARG A 59 1.19 -8.64 0.14
C ARG A 59 2.37 -9.37 -0.47
N GLY A 60 3.59 -8.88 -0.25
CA GLY A 60 4.74 -9.41 -0.95
C GLY A 60 4.89 -8.91 -2.38
N LYS A 61 4.12 -7.89 -2.77
CA LYS A 61 4.18 -7.27 -4.09
C LYS A 61 4.22 -5.75 -3.90
N ASN A 62 5.24 -5.11 -4.48
CA ASN A 62 5.36 -3.66 -4.35
C ASN A 62 5.10 -2.94 -5.67
N PHE A 63 4.80 -1.66 -5.57
CA PHE A 63 4.60 -0.76 -6.70
C PHE A 63 5.39 0.51 -6.46
N SER A 64 5.96 1.08 -7.53
CA SER A 64 6.54 2.41 -7.43
C SER A 64 5.42 3.44 -7.33
N ILE A 65 5.76 4.61 -6.79
CA ILE A 65 4.80 5.72 -6.73
C ILE A 65 4.36 6.13 -8.13
N ASN A 66 5.30 6.09 -9.10
CA ASN A 66 4.97 6.35 -10.50
C ASN A 66 3.95 5.35 -11.06
N GLU A 67 4.11 4.07 -10.74
CA GLU A 67 3.17 3.04 -11.17
C GLU A 67 1.77 3.27 -10.59
N VAL A 68 1.70 3.60 -9.31
CA VAL A 68 0.42 3.87 -8.64
C VAL A 68 -0.25 5.11 -9.24
N ALA A 69 0.51 6.19 -9.43
CA ALA A 69 -0.02 7.40 -10.06
C ALA A 69 -0.52 7.13 -11.47
N GLY A 70 0.20 6.29 -12.22
CA GLY A 70 -0.19 5.89 -13.57
C GLY A 70 -1.52 5.14 -13.63
N MET A 71 -1.86 4.40 -12.59
CA MET A 71 -3.14 3.68 -12.51
C MET A 71 -4.35 4.62 -12.48
N PHE A 72 -4.18 5.85 -12.00
CA PHE A 72 -5.24 6.87 -12.00
C PHE A 72 -5.48 7.48 -13.37
N ASN A 73 -4.53 7.32 -14.28
CA ASN A 73 -4.63 7.81 -15.66
C ASN A 73 -5.02 9.29 -15.73
N THR A 74 -4.32 10.12 -14.96
CA THR A 74 -4.58 11.56 -14.89
C THR A 74 -3.25 12.32 -14.84
N LYS A 75 -3.31 13.64 -14.80
CA LYS A 75 -2.12 14.49 -14.77
C LYS A 75 -1.36 14.35 -13.46
N THR A 76 -0.04 14.46 -13.53
CA THR A 76 0.85 14.33 -12.38
C THR A 76 1.85 15.48 -12.37
N LYS A 77 2.41 15.77 -11.18
CA LYS A 77 3.53 16.69 -11.06
C LYS A 77 4.46 16.22 -9.94
N TYR A 78 5.74 16.52 -10.10
CA TYR A 78 6.75 16.10 -9.13
C TYR A 78 7.05 17.22 -8.14
N ILE A 79 7.21 16.88 -6.87
CA ILE A 79 7.57 17.81 -5.80
C ILE A 79 8.84 17.28 -5.12
N PRO A 80 9.59 18.15 -4.37
CA PRO A 80 10.82 17.73 -3.73
C PRO A 80 10.63 16.58 -2.75
N ALA A 81 11.62 15.69 -2.68
CA ALA A 81 11.60 14.55 -1.75
C ALA A 81 11.66 15.03 -0.31
N ARG A 82 10.94 14.31 0.57
CA ARG A 82 11.00 14.56 2.00
C ARG A 82 12.19 13.86 2.63
N LYS A 83 12.77 14.49 3.63
CA LYS A 83 13.89 13.90 4.38
C LYS A 83 13.41 12.65 5.11
N GLY A 84 14.17 11.56 5.01
CA GLY A 84 13.87 10.33 5.72
C GLY A 84 12.98 9.33 5.00
N GLU A 85 12.63 9.57 3.75
CA GLU A 85 11.87 8.59 2.97
C GLU A 85 12.76 7.42 2.54
N TYR A 86 12.21 6.21 2.68
CA TYR A 86 12.90 5.00 2.23
C TYR A 86 12.56 4.70 0.78
N PRO A 87 13.55 4.28 -0.04
CA PRO A 87 13.32 4.07 -1.47
C PRO A 87 12.40 2.89 -1.80
N THR A 88 12.43 1.84 -0.97
CA THR A 88 11.65 0.63 -1.27
C THR A 88 11.18 -0.06 0.00
N THR A 89 9.92 -0.53 -0.01
CA THR A 89 9.40 -1.41 1.03
C THR A 89 8.74 -2.62 0.36
N LEU A 90 9.00 -3.80 0.90
CA LEU A 90 8.41 -5.05 0.42
C LEU A 90 8.38 -6.06 1.56
N CYS A 91 7.22 -6.64 1.82
CA CYS A 91 7.10 -7.71 2.79
C CYS A 91 7.54 -9.03 2.14
N THR A 92 8.57 -9.66 2.70
CA THR A 92 9.08 -10.95 2.21
C THR A 92 8.89 -12.07 3.22
N ASP A 93 8.33 -11.77 4.39
CA ASP A 93 8.09 -12.74 5.45
C ASP A 93 6.82 -13.53 5.17
N ASN A 94 6.93 -14.86 5.17
CA ASN A 94 5.81 -15.77 4.91
C ASN A 94 5.16 -16.34 6.17
N LYS A 95 5.60 -15.92 7.36
CA LYS A 95 5.07 -16.43 8.62
C LYS A 95 3.55 -16.27 8.76
N ALA A 96 3.03 -15.12 8.35
CA ALA A 96 1.60 -14.87 8.44
C ALA A 96 0.81 -15.86 7.61
N LYS A 97 1.28 -16.17 6.40
CA LYS A 97 0.64 -17.17 5.54
C LYS A 97 0.74 -18.57 6.13
N GLU A 98 1.92 -18.95 6.61
CA GLU A 98 2.20 -20.30 7.08
C GLU A 98 1.57 -20.60 8.44
N LEU A 99 1.68 -19.68 9.39
CA LEU A 99 1.26 -19.91 10.77
C LEU A 99 -0.13 -19.36 11.08
N LEU A 100 -0.56 -18.29 10.41
CA LEU A 100 -1.86 -17.66 10.62
C LEU A 100 -2.87 -18.02 9.54
N ASN A 101 -2.42 -18.64 8.46
CA ASN A 101 -3.24 -18.84 7.28
C ASN A 101 -3.80 -17.52 6.74
N TRP A 102 -2.99 -16.46 6.83
CA TRP A 102 -3.38 -15.12 6.41
C TRP A 102 -2.98 -14.88 4.97
N ILE A 103 -3.94 -14.53 4.14
CA ILE A 103 -3.72 -14.20 2.73
C ILE A 103 -4.45 -12.89 2.44
N PRO A 104 -3.73 -11.83 2.02
CA PRO A 104 -4.40 -10.58 1.67
C PRO A 104 -5.22 -10.76 0.40
N VAL A 105 -6.49 -10.33 0.43
CA VAL A 105 -7.43 -10.54 -0.68
C VAL A 105 -7.75 -9.28 -1.47
N LYS A 106 -7.49 -8.09 -0.90
CA LYS A 106 -7.75 -6.83 -1.57
C LYS A 106 -6.56 -6.45 -2.43
N ASN A 107 -6.77 -6.08 -3.68
CA ASN A 107 -5.67 -5.63 -4.51
C ASN A 107 -5.81 -4.16 -4.89
N LEU A 108 -4.66 -3.51 -5.07
CA LEU A 108 -4.56 -2.08 -5.32
C LEU A 108 -5.21 -1.68 -6.64
N GLU A 109 -5.01 -2.48 -7.67
CA GLU A 109 -5.51 -2.18 -9.01
C GLU A 109 -7.03 -2.05 -9.01
N ASP A 110 -7.73 -2.98 -8.35
CA ASP A 110 -9.19 -2.95 -8.27
C ASP A 110 -9.69 -1.77 -7.44
N TYR A 111 -8.99 -1.44 -6.36
CA TYR A 111 -9.33 -0.29 -5.53
C TYR A 111 -9.27 1.00 -6.35
N ILE A 112 -8.20 1.19 -7.11
CA ILE A 112 -8.04 2.39 -7.94
C ILE A 112 -9.07 2.41 -9.07
N LYS A 113 -9.36 1.28 -9.71
CA LYS A 113 -10.40 1.21 -10.74
C LYS A 113 -11.75 1.69 -10.23
N ASN A 114 -12.08 1.38 -8.99
CA ASN A 114 -13.34 1.83 -8.40
C ASN A 114 -13.36 3.34 -8.14
N ILE A 115 -12.20 3.95 -7.90
CA ILE A 115 -12.10 5.40 -7.70
C ILE A 115 -12.30 6.15 -9.02
N ILE A 116 -11.71 5.66 -10.11
CA ILE A 116 -11.67 6.37 -11.39
C ILE A 116 -12.85 6.06 -12.32
N LYS A 117 -13.78 5.27 -11.87
CA LYS A 117 -15.01 4.97 -12.62
C LYS A 117 -15.77 6.22 -13.00
#